data_032b6edc5f0ad3b667a6e550ab1d1c8d
#
_entry.id   032b6edc5f0ad3b667a6e550ab1d1c8d
#
_cell.length_a   1.000
_cell.length_b   1.000
_cell.length_c   1.000
_cell.angle_alpha   90.00
_cell.angle_beta   90.00
_cell.angle_gamma   90.00
#
_symmetry.space_group_name_H-M   'P 1'
#
loop_
_entity.id
_entity.type
_entity.pdbx_description
1 polymer ?
#
loop_
_entity_poly.entity_id
_entity_poly.type
_entity_poly.pdbx_seq_one_letter_code
_entity_poly.pdbx_strand_id
1 'polypeptide(L)'
;MPTTGAPNISTFQGLILALQQYWADQGCIILQPYDMEVGAGTFHPATFLRAIGPERWNAAYVQPSRRPTDGRYGENPNRGQHYYQFQVVMKPNPKNLVDLYFNSLKYLSIDPEVHDLRLVEDNWESPTLGAWGLGWEVWLNGMEVTQFTYFQQVGGLECYPVTGELTYGLERIAMYLQNVESMFDLVWTRTAEDIVTYGDVFLQNEQEMSAYNFEHANADWLFSAFDEAESACQLLLESALPLPAYEQVLKASHTFNLLDARHAISVTERQRYILKVRNLARLVAESYFESRKNAGFPLADDLLKTQVLEGAKA
;
A
#
# COMPACT_ATOMS: atom_id res chain seq x y z
N MET A 1 27.09 16.51 20.11
CA MET A 1 27.14 15.92 18.76
C MET A 1 26.16 14.76 18.78
N PRO A 2 25.18 14.66 17.87
CA PRO A 2 24.33 13.51 17.82
C PRO A 2 25.19 12.29 17.48
N THR A 3 25.13 11.29 18.33
CA THR A 3 25.74 9.99 18.09
C THR A 3 25.07 9.39 16.86
N THR A 4 25.85 9.02 15.87
CA THR A 4 25.45 8.20 14.72
C THR A 4 25.12 6.77 15.22
N GLY A 5 24.05 6.64 16.03
CA GLY A 5 23.54 5.37 16.52
C GLY A 5 22.49 4.83 15.58
N ALA A 6 22.34 3.50 15.55
CA ALA A 6 21.22 2.84 14.88
C ALA A 6 19.88 3.46 15.32
N PRO A 7 18.86 3.50 14.44
CA PRO A 7 17.54 4.02 14.79
C PRO A 7 16.97 3.31 16.02
N ASN A 8 16.33 4.07 16.92
CA ASN A 8 15.73 3.51 18.12
C ASN A 8 14.42 2.79 17.77
N ILE A 9 14.49 1.50 17.51
CA ILE A 9 13.35 0.64 17.15
C ILE A 9 12.28 0.53 18.25
N SER A 10 12.55 1.01 19.47
CA SER A 10 11.54 1.08 20.53
C SER A 10 10.58 2.27 20.40
N THR A 11 10.64 3.01 19.28
CA THR A 11 9.72 4.09 18.94
C THR A 11 9.16 3.86 17.54
N PHE A 12 7.94 4.34 17.28
CA PHE A 12 7.29 4.19 15.99
C PHE A 12 8.09 4.84 14.84
N GLN A 13 8.58 6.07 15.07
CA GLN A 13 9.43 6.72 14.06
C GLN A 13 10.77 5.99 13.87
N GLY A 14 11.34 5.44 14.93
CA GLY A 14 12.60 4.69 14.83
C GLY A 14 12.45 3.38 14.08
N LEU A 15 11.31 2.70 14.21
CA LEU A 15 10.93 1.53 13.40
C LEU A 15 10.91 1.87 11.91
N ILE A 16 10.25 2.99 11.55
CA ILE A 16 10.19 3.47 10.16
C ILE A 16 11.59 3.72 9.61
N LEU A 17 12.42 4.47 10.35
CA LEU A 17 13.78 4.79 9.94
C LEU A 17 14.65 3.53 9.78
N ALA A 18 14.47 2.55 10.67
CA ALA A 18 15.19 1.28 10.59
C ALA A 18 14.82 0.48 9.34
N LEU A 19 13.53 0.36 9.02
CA LEU A 19 13.10 -0.30 7.79
C LEU A 19 13.55 0.43 6.53
N GLN A 20 13.51 1.76 6.52
CA GLN A 20 14.03 2.55 5.40
C GLN A 20 15.52 2.30 5.18
N GLN A 21 16.32 2.29 6.25
CA GLN A 21 17.75 2.00 6.15
C GLN A 21 17.99 0.58 5.67
N TYR A 22 17.32 -0.40 6.28
CA TYR A 22 17.48 -1.81 5.87
C TYR A 22 17.21 -2.01 4.38
N TRP A 23 16.07 -1.52 3.88
CA TRP A 23 15.69 -1.72 2.47
C TRP A 23 16.50 -0.86 1.50
N ALA A 24 17.01 0.30 1.93
CA ALA A 24 18.00 1.05 1.16
C ALA A 24 19.28 0.24 0.95
N ASP A 25 19.76 -0.44 1.99
CA ASP A 25 20.95 -1.30 1.92
C ASP A 25 20.72 -2.55 1.04
N GLN A 26 19.45 -2.97 0.84
CA GLN A 26 19.06 -4.01 -0.11
C GLN A 26 18.87 -3.48 -1.56
N GLY A 27 19.18 -2.22 -1.81
CA GLY A 27 19.12 -1.60 -3.15
C GLY A 27 17.73 -1.07 -3.54
N CYS A 28 16.83 -0.89 -2.58
CA CYS A 28 15.57 -0.21 -2.82
C CYS A 28 15.73 1.32 -2.84
N ILE A 29 15.06 1.97 -3.77
CA ILE A 29 14.86 3.42 -3.75
C ILE A 29 13.89 3.75 -2.61
N ILE A 30 14.28 4.61 -1.69
CA ILE A 30 13.40 5.05 -0.61
C ILE A 30 12.57 6.24 -1.11
N LEU A 31 11.28 5.99 -1.29
CA LEU A 31 10.32 7.01 -1.73
C LEU A 31 9.57 7.62 -0.54
N GLN A 32 8.98 8.79 -0.79
CA GLN A 32 8.07 9.42 0.16
C GLN A 32 6.66 8.86 0.00
N PRO A 33 5.79 8.99 1.01
CA PRO A 33 4.38 8.65 0.89
C PRO A 33 3.74 9.34 -0.32
N TYR A 34 2.77 8.68 -0.96
CA TYR A 34 1.97 9.34 -1.97
C TYR A 34 1.03 10.35 -1.30
N ASP A 35 0.93 11.54 -1.89
CA ASP A 35 0.22 12.69 -1.32
C ASP A 35 -1.29 12.70 -1.63
N MET A 36 -1.87 11.52 -1.78
CA MET A 36 -3.30 11.31 -1.98
C MET A 36 -3.83 10.21 -1.07
N GLU A 37 -5.14 10.19 -0.84
CA GLU A 37 -5.79 9.13 -0.08
C GLU A 37 -5.78 7.82 -0.86
N VAL A 38 -5.15 6.81 -0.26
CA VAL A 38 -5.08 5.45 -0.82
C VAL A 38 -5.48 4.42 0.25
N GLY A 39 -6.11 3.33 -0.17
CA GLY A 39 -6.56 2.28 0.74
C GLY A 39 -5.48 1.28 1.16
N ALA A 40 -4.34 1.29 0.48
CA ALA A 40 -3.18 0.44 0.77
C ALA A 40 -1.93 0.97 0.06
N GLY A 41 -0.76 0.54 0.50
CA GLY A 41 0.51 0.84 -0.16
C GLY A 41 0.56 0.40 -1.62
N THR A 42 -0.14 -0.66 -1.99
CA THR A 42 -0.27 -1.16 -3.38
C THR A 42 -0.86 -0.11 -4.34
N PHE A 43 -1.69 0.80 -3.84
CA PHE A 43 -2.26 1.88 -4.66
C PHE A 43 -1.27 2.98 -5.03
N HIS A 44 -0.14 3.07 -4.34
CA HIS A 44 0.92 4.01 -4.71
C HIS A 44 1.41 3.72 -6.14
N PRO A 45 1.60 4.73 -7.02
CA PRO A 45 2.09 4.52 -8.38
C PRO A 45 3.39 3.72 -8.47
N ALA A 46 4.25 3.80 -7.44
CA ALA A 46 5.49 3.04 -7.35
C ALA A 46 5.29 1.53 -7.23
N THR A 47 4.12 1.07 -6.80
CA THR A 47 3.72 -0.34 -6.85
C THR A 47 2.79 -0.59 -8.02
N PHE A 48 1.60 0.01 -8.05
CA PHE A 48 0.58 -0.30 -9.06
C PHE A 48 1.09 -0.13 -10.49
N LEU A 49 1.59 1.04 -10.85
CA LEU A 49 2.05 1.30 -12.22
C LEU A 49 3.38 0.62 -12.52
N ARG A 50 4.30 0.60 -11.55
CA ARG A 50 5.64 0.02 -11.75
C ARG A 50 5.66 -1.51 -11.75
N ALA A 51 4.62 -2.18 -11.27
CA ALA A 51 4.46 -3.61 -11.45
C ALA A 51 4.21 -4.00 -12.92
N ILE A 52 3.72 -3.05 -13.74
CA ILE A 52 3.38 -3.26 -15.15
C ILE A 52 4.63 -3.19 -16.04
N GLY A 53 4.70 -4.08 -17.04
CA GLY A 53 5.75 -4.09 -18.06
C GLY A 53 7.10 -4.64 -17.57
N PRO A 54 8.13 -4.63 -18.46
CA PRO A 54 9.38 -5.36 -18.25
C PRO A 54 10.44 -4.60 -17.44
N GLU A 55 10.17 -3.36 -17.03
CA GLU A 55 11.17 -2.51 -16.42
C GLU A 55 11.54 -2.95 -15.00
N ARG A 56 12.84 -2.97 -14.68
CA ARG A 56 13.34 -3.23 -13.33
C ARG A 56 12.93 -2.12 -12.38
N TRP A 57 12.53 -2.50 -11.17
CA TRP A 57 12.11 -1.54 -10.17
C TRP A 57 12.21 -2.11 -8.75
N ASN A 58 12.97 -1.46 -7.89
CA ASN A 58 13.03 -1.79 -6.47
C ASN A 58 12.80 -0.51 -5.68
N ALA A 59 11.75 -0.49 -4.87
CA ALA A 59 11.40 0.67 -4.05
C ALA A 59 10.85 0.24 -2.68
N ALA A 60 11.03 1.11 -1.71
CA ALA A 60 10.40 0.95 -0.39
C ALA A 60 9.93 2.32 0.11
N TYR A 61 8.80 2.35 0.80
CA TYR A 61 8.21 3.58 1.32
C TYR A 61 7.19 3.30 2.42
N VAL A 62 6.98 4.29 3.26
CA VAL A 62 5.84 4.33 4.17
C VAL A 62 4.64 4.86 3.43
N GLN A 63 3.48 4.23 3.57
CA GLN A 63 2.23 4.74 3.00
C GLN A 63 1.15 4.81 4.07
N PRO A 64 0.74 6.01 4.48
CA PRO A 64 -0.49 6.20 5.23
C PRO A 64 -1.66 5.69 4.40
N SER A 65 -2.44 4.78 4.97
CA SER A 65 -3.56 4.14 4.28
C SER A 65 -4.88 4.54 4.92
N ARG A 66 -5.89 4.81 4.10
CA ARG A 66 -7.21 5.24 4.50
C ARG A 66 -8.24 4.15 4.18
N ARG A 67 -8.90 3.66 5.22
CA ARG A 67 -10.01 2.69 5.11
C ARG A 67 -11.23 3.21 5.87
N PRO A 68 -12.08 4.02 5.25
CA PRO A 68 -13.22 4.67 5.92
C PRO A 68 -14.12 3.70 6.69
N THR A 69 -14.36 2.50 6.16
CA THR A 69 -15.19 1.46 6.80
C THR A 69 -14.57 0.86 8.07
N ASP A 70 -13.26 1.04 8.27
CA ASP A 70 -12.53 0.55 9.44
C ASP A 70 -12.49 1.53 10.61
N GLY A 71 -13.11 2.70 10.49
CA GLY A 71 -13.25 3.65 11.57
C GLY A 71 -13.88 3.02 12.81
N ARG A 72 -13.36 3.38 14.00
CA ARG A 72 -13.83 2.86 15.30
C ARG A 72 -13.84 3.93 16.38
N TYR A 73 -13.81 5.22 16.03
CA TYR A 73 -13.82 6.36 16.97
C TYR A 73 -12.69 6.34 18.01
N GLY A 74 -11.61 5.57 17.76
CA GLY A 74 -10.53 5.35 18.72
C GLY A 74 -10.85 4.34 19.83
N GLU A 75 -11.97 3.66 19.75
CA GLU A 75 -12.43 2.69 20.78
C GLU A 75 -11.88 1.27 20.56
N ASN A 76 -11.30 0.98 19.38
CA ASN A 76 -10.70 -0.32 19.10
C ASN A 76 -9.17 -0.21 19.17
N PRO A 77 -8.50 -1.09 19.93
CA PRO A 77 -7.04 -0.99 20.13
C PRO A 77 -6.21 -1.31 18.88
N ASN A 78 -6.77 -2.06 17.90
CA ASN A 78 -6.02 -2.65 16.79
C ASN A 78 -6.56 -2.23 15.41
N ARG A 79 -7.62 -1.42 15.36
CA ARG A 79 -8.28 -1.04 14.11
C ARG A 79 -8.65 0.43 14.12
N GLY A 80 -8.35 1.11 13.01
CA GLY A 80 -8.70 2.49 12.76
C GLY A 80 -8.86 2.75 11.27
N GLN A 81 -9.46 3.90 10.93
CA GLN A 81 -9.64 4.31 9.53
C GLN A 81 -8.35 4.77 8.85
N HIS A 82 -7.30 5.04 9.62
CA HIS A 82 -5.98 5.46 9.17
C HIS A 82 -4.90 4.61 9.86
N TYR A 83 -3.94 4.10 9.09
CA TYR A 83 -2.81 3.34 9.61
C TYR A 83 -1.65 3.38 8.61
N TYR A 84 -0.47 2.99 9.06
CA TYR A 84 0.74 3.02 8.26
C TYR A 84 1.12 1.64 7.74
N GLN A 85 1.34 1.52 6.46
CA GLN A 85 1.99 0.38 5.86
C GLN A 85 3.41 0.75 5.44
N PHE A 86 4.38 -0.11 5.72
CA PHE A 86 5.69 -0.03 5.08
C PHE A 86 5.68 -0.99 3.89
N GLN A 87 5.78 -0.41 2.70
CA GLN A 87 5.66 -1.10 1.43
C GLN A 87 7.03 -1.33 0.83
N VAL A 88 7.28 -2.55 0.34
CA VAL A 88 8.45 -2.89 -0.45
C VAL A 88 7.99 -3.53 -1.74
N VAL A 89 8.57 -3.12 -2.85
CA VAL A 89 8.29 -3.69 -4.17
C VAL A 89 9.61 -3.98 -4.87
N MET A 90 9.77 -5.21 -5.37
CA MET A 90 10.97 -5.65 -6.08
C MET A 90 10.60 -6.36 -7.38
N LYS A 91 11.06 -5.82 -8.50
CA LYS A 91 10.84 -6.35 -9.84
C LYS A 91 12.14 -6.38 -10.66
N PRO A 92 12.57 -7.53 -11.18
CA PRO A 92 12.00 -8.87 -10.96
C PRO A 92 12.01 -9.28 -9.49
N ASN A 93 11.06 -10.12 -9.10
CA ASN A 93 11.07 -10.71 -7.76
C ASN A 93 12.40 -11.45 -7.50
N PRO A 94 13.18 -11.09 -6.47
CA PRO A 94 14.40 -11.80 -6.14
C PRO A 94 14.08 -13.19 -5.55
N LYS A 95 14.89 -14.19 -5.87
CA LYS A 95 14.69 -15.57 -5.41
C LYS A 95 14.72 -15.70 -3.88
N ASN A 96 15.40 -14.79 -3.20
CA ASN A 96 15.60 -14.77 -1.75
C ASN A 96 14.73 -13.71 -1.04
N LEU A 97 13.60 -13.31 -1.61
CA LEU A 97 12.74 -12.27 -1.00
C LEU A 97 12.29 -12.65 0.42
N VAL A 98 11.99 -13.93 0.65
CA VAL A 98 11.61 -14.45 1.98
C VAL A 98 12.75 -14.30 2.98
N ASP A 99 13.99 -14.63 2.57
CA ASP A 99 15.18 -14.47 3.43
C ASP A 99 15.44 -13.00 3.73
N LEU A 100 15.30 -12.12 2.74
CA LEU A 100 15.41 -10.66 2.94
C LEU A 100 14.39 -10.17 3.96
N TYR A 101 13.17 -10.64 3.89
CA TYR A 101 12.14 -10.31 4.87
C TYR A 101 12.53 -10.79 6.28
N PHE A 102 12.87 -12.06 6.47
CA PHE A 102 13.27 -12.55 7.79
C PHE A 102 14.50 -11.83 8.35
N ASN A 103 15.45 -11.47 7.48
CA ASN A 103 16.60 -10.67 7.89
C ASN A 103 16.16 -9.24 8.30
N SER A 104 15.12 -8.67 7.68
CA SER A 104 14.55 -7.40 8.14
C SER A 104 13.95 -7.49 9.55
N LEU A 105 13.28 -8.60 9.87
CA LEU A 105 12.78 -8.84 11.22
C LEU A 105 13.92 -8.97 12.23
N LYS A 106 14.98 -9.71 11.90
CA LYS A 106 16.19 -9.78 12.74
C LYS A 106 16.83 -8.40 12.95
N TYR A 107 16.87 -7.59 11.91
CA TYR A 107 17.34 -6.20 11.99
C TYR A 107 16.50 -5.35 12.96
N LEU A 108 15.22 -5.65 13.08
CA LEU A 108 14.30 -5.06 14.05
C LEU A 108 14.34 -5.77 15.42
N SER A 109 15.33 -6.63 15.66
CA SER A 109 15.45 -7.43 16.90
C SER A 109 14.29 -8.40 17.15
N ILE A 110 13.56 -8.79 16.10
CA ILE A 110 12.58 -9.86 16.12
C ILE A 110 13.27 -11.11 15.59
N ASP A 111 13.65 -12.01 16.50
CA ASP A 111 14.34 -13.23 16.10
C ASP A 111 13.33 -14.33 15.70
N PRO A 112 13.31 -14.73 14.42
CA PRO A 112 12.43 -15.80 13.95
C PRO A 112 12.62 -17.17 14.63
N GLU A 113 13.76 -17.39 15.28
CA GLU A 113 14.03 -18.66 15.98
C GLU A 113 13.43 -18.69 17.39
N VAL A 114 13.09 -17.52 17.96
CA VAL A 114 12.55 -17.38 19.30
C VAL A 114 11.03 -17.19 19.30
N HIS A 115 10.49 -16.66 18.20
CA HIS A 115 9.07 -16.32 18.07
C HIS A 115 8.30 -17.30 17.19
N ASP A 116 7.01 -17.49 17.48
CA ASP A 116 6.11 -18.25 16.60
C ASP A 116 5.80 -17.42 15.36
N LEU A 117 6.60 -17.64 14.30
CA LEU A 117 6.40 -17.04 12.98
C LEU A 117 5.81 -18.08 12.04
N ARG A 118 4.63 -17.76 11.49
CA ARG A 118 3.92 -18.62 10.55
C ARG A 118 3.70 -17.91 9.23
N LEU A 119 3.95 -18.63 8.15
CA LEU A 119 3.52 -18.25 6.81
C LEU A 119 2.22 -18.98 6.51
N VAL A 120 1.13 -18.23 6.40
CA VAL A 120 -0.21 -18.74 6.08
C VAL A 120 -0.50 -18.39 4.64
N GLU A 121 -0.80 -19.39 3.81
CA GLU A 121 -1.12 -19.15 2.40
C GLU A 121 -2.32 -18.22 2.27
N ASP A 122 -2.14 -17.15 1.50
CA ASP A 122 -3.16 -16.18 1.16
C ASP A 122 -2.98 -15.70 -0.27
N ASN A 123 -4.01 -15.90 -1.10
CA ASN A 123 -4.06 -15.39 -2.46
C ASN A 123 -4.69 -14.00 -2.42
N TRP A 124 -3.82 -13.01 -2.29
CA TRP A 124 -4.25 -11.61 -2.18
C TRP A 124 -4.90 -11.09 -3.46
N GLU A 125 -5.97 -10.33 -3.30
CA GLU A 125 -6.62 -9.65 -4.40
C GLU A 125 -7.12 -8.25 -4.04
N SER A 126 -7.13 -7.37 -5.03
CA SER A 126 -7.78 -6.06 -4.99
C SER A 126 -8.75 -5.93 -6.16
N PRO A 127 -10.05 -6.13 -5.91
CA PRO A 127 -11.06 -6.08 -6.98
C PRO A 127 -11.12 -4.74 -7.70
N THR A 128 -10.92 -3.62 -7.00
CA THR A 128 -10.93 -2.27 -7.58
C THR A 128 -9.71 -1.97 -8.44
N LEU A 129 -8.55 -2.56 -8.14
CA LEU A 129 -7.34 -2.42 -8.95
C LEU A 129 -7.26 -3.45 -10.08
N GLY A 130 -8.13 -4.48 -10.08
CA GLY A 130 -7.96 -5.61 -10.99
C GLY A 130 -6.59 -6.28 -10.80
N ALA A 131 -6.16 -6.39 -9.55
CA ALA A 131 -4.87 -6.94 -9.17
C ALA A 131 -5.07 -8.18 -8.29
N TRP A 132 -4.19 -9.18 -8.49
CA TRP A 132 -4.12 -10.35 -7.63
C TRP A 132 -2.73 -10.98 -7.68
N GLY A 133 -2.41 -11.75 -6.66
CA GLY A 133 -1.15 -12.47 -6.59
C GLY A 133 -1.20 -13.62 -5.61
N LEU A 134 -0.28 -14.56 -5.79
CA LEU A 134 -0.02 -15.64 -4.84
C LEU A 134 0.78 -15.09 -3.67
N GLY A 135 0.59 -15.63 -2.47
CA GLY A 135 1.40 -15.16 -1.35
C GLY A 135 1.07 -15.77 0.00
N TRP A 136 1.48 -15.06 1.02
CA TRP A 136 1.30 -15.46 2.40
C TRP A 136 1.03 -14.26 3.30
N GLU A 137 0.21 -14.47 4.31
CA GLU A 137 0.22 -13.66 5.52
C GLU A 137 1.34 -14.14 6.44
N VAL A 138 2.09 -13.23 7.03
CA VAL A 138 3.06 -13.54 8.09
C VAL A 138 2.44 -13.23 9.42
N TRP A 139 2.32 -14.26 10.24
CA TRP A 139 1.78 -14.17 11.59
C TRP A 139 2.90 -14.26 12.61
N LEU A 140 3.00 -13.27 13.50
CA LEU A 140 3.95 -13.20 14.61
C LEU A 140 3.18 -13.39 15.91
N ASN A 141 3.44 -14.51 16.61
CA ASN A 141 2.80 -14.84 17.89
C ASN A 141 1.25 -14.71 17.85
N GLY A 142 0.63 -15.11 16.73
CA GLY A 142 -0.82 -15.09 16.56
C GLY A 142 -1.40 -13.78 16.01
N MET A 143 -0.59 -12.81 15.64
CA MET A 143 -1.01 -11.56 14.99
C MET A 143 -0.40 -11.48 13.60
N GLU A 144 -1.23 -11.26 12.58
CA GLU A 144 -0.76 -10.94 11.23
C GLU A 144 -0.01 -9.61 11.23
N VAL A 145 1.24 -9.61 10.76
CA VAL A 145 2.11 -8.42 10.75
C VAL A 145 2.55 -7.99 9.36
N THR A 146 2.50 -8.90 8.38
CA THR A 146 2.97 -8.61 7.02
C THR A 146 2.22 -9.46 6.00
N GLN A 147 1.95 -8.87 4.84
CA GLN A 147 1.45 -9.56 3.66
C GLN A 147 2.57 -9.66 2.62
N PHE A 148 2.81 -10.86 2.11
CA PHE A 148 3.58 -11.13 0.89
C PHE A 148 2.65 -11.25 -0.30
N THR A 149 3.03 -10.67 -1.45
CA THR A 149 2.30 -10.85 -2.69
C THR A 149 3.26 -10.99 -3.86
N TYR A 150 3.11 -12.04 -4.63
CA TYR A 150 3.78 -12.22 -5.93
C TYR A 150 2.74 -11.90 -7.01
N PHE A 151 2.78 -10.68 -7.52
CA PHE A 151 1.78 -10.22 -8.48
C PHE A 151 1.76 -11.07 -9.74
N GLN A 152 0.60 -11.63 -10.03
CA GLN A 152 0.29 -12.31 -11.29
C GLN A 152 -0.37 -11.35 -12.27
N GLN A 153 -1.20 -10.45 -11.75
CA GLN A 153 -1.93 -9.47 -12.55
C GLN A 153 -2.07 -8.15 -11.81
N VAL A 154 -1.94 -7.04 -12.51
CA VAL A 154 -2.18 -5.68 -12.00
C VAL A 154 -2.86 -4.85 -13.09
N GLY A 155 -3.98 -4.20 -12.76
CA GLY A 155 -4.76 -3.45 -13.73
C GLY A 155 -5.30 -4.31 -14.86
N GLY A 156 -5.52 -5.61 -14.63
CA GLY A 156 -5.95 -6.56 -15.66
C GLY A 156 -4.83 -7.03 -16.58
N LEU A 157 -3.59 -6.53 -16.43
CA LEU A 157 -2.43 -6.93 -17.22
C LEU A 157 -1.57 -7.94 -16.47
N GLU A 158 -1.07 -8.96 -17.17
CA GLU A 158 -0.10 -9.91 -16.60
C GLU A 158 1.19 -9.21 -16.16
N CYS A 159 1.69 -9.59 -15.00
CA CYS A 159 2.97 -9.09 -14.47
C CYS A 159 4.12 -9.96 -14.95
N TYR A 160 4.86 -9.47 -15.92
CA TYR A 160 6.08 -10.12 -16.39
C TYR A 160 7.21 -9.10 -16.56
N PRO A 161 8.31 -9.28 -15.81
CA PRO A 161 8.55 -10.31 -14.79
C PRO A 161 7.67 -10.14 -13.55
N VAL A 162 7.46 -11.24 -12.82
CA VAL A 162 6.72 -11.22 -11.55
C VAL A 162 7.34 -10.22 -10.59
N THR A 163 6.49 -9.43 -9.97
CA THR A 163 6.86 -8.45 -8.95
C THR A 163 6.57 -9.02 -7.56
N GLY A 164 7.55 -9.00 -6.67
CA GLY A 164 7.36 -9.30 -5.25
C GLY A 164 7.01 -8.05 -4.47
N GLU A 165 5.99 -8.14 -3.63
CA GLU A 165 5.54 -7.10 -2.73
C GLU A 165 5.59 -7.57 -1.28
N LEU A 166 6.03 -6.71 -0.37
CA LEU A 166 5.91 -6.88 1.06
C LEU A 166 5.16 -5.68 1.63
N THR A 167 4.13 -5.95 2.41
CA THR A 167 3.34 -4.93 3.09
C THR A 167 3.39 -5.17 4.59
N TYR A 168 4.23 -4.43 5.30
CA TYR A 168 4.34 -4.49 6.76
C TYR A 168 3.24 -3.63 7.40
N GLY A 169 2.50 -4.18 8.36
CA GLY A 169 1.61 -3.44 9.24
C GLY A 169 2.41 -2.81 10.37
N LEU A 170 2.74 -1.51 10.26
CA LEU A 170 3.70 -0.87 11.16
C LEU A 170 3.20 -0.80 12.60
N GLU A 171 1.92 -0.51 12.82
CA GLU A 171 1.32 -0.45 14.16
C GLU A 171 1.42 -1.80 14.86
N ARG A 172 1.09 -2.89 14.17
CA ARG A 172 1.12 -4.25 14.75
C ARG A 172 2.55 -4.67 15.13
N ILE A 173 3.53 -4.39 14.27
CA ILE A 173 4.94 -4.64 14.57
C ILE A 173 5.41 -3.77 15.75
N ALA A 174 5.05 -2.49 15.77
CA ALA A 174 5.40 -1.56 16.84
C ALA A 174 4.76 -1.99 18.18
N MET A 175 3.49 -2.41 18.19
CA MET A 175 2.80 -2.91 19.38
C MET A 175 3.54 -4.11 19.96
N TYR A 176 3.98 -5.03 19.11
CA TYR A 176 4.80 -6.15 19.51
C TYR A 176 6.14 -5.71 20.12
N LEU A 177 6.90 -4.84 19.43
CA LEU A 177 8.19 -4.36 19.88
C LEU A 177 8.13 -3.55 21.19
N GLN A 178 7.04 -2.82 21.39
CA GLN A 178 6.84 -1.98 22.59
C GLN A 178 6.06 -2.69 23.69
N ASN A 179 5.54 -3.89 23.43
CA ASN A 179 4.71 -4.68 24.35
C ASN A 179 3.52 -3.88 24.90
N VAL A 180 2.75 -3.27 23.98
CA VAL A 180 1.53 -2.53 24.28
C VAL A 180 0.32 -3.19 23.62
N GLU A 181 -0.87 -3.05 24.21
CA GLU A 181 -2.09 -3.69 23.76
C GLU A 181 -2.94 -2.79 22.84
N SER A 182 -2.64 -1.49 22.80
CA SER A 182 -3.34 -0.52 21.96
C SER A 182 -2.36 0.26 21.09
N MET A 183 -2.73 0.46 19.82
CA MET A 183 -1.94 1.27 18.90
C MET A 183 -1.84 2.73 19.36
N PHE A 184 -2.82 3.23 20.14
CA PHE A 184 -2.79 4.60 20.67
C PHE A 184 -1.80 4.78 21.82
N ASP A 185 -1.35 3.68 22.46
CA ASP A 185 -0.33 3.70 23.50
C ASP A 185 1.09 3.58 22.94
N LEU A 186 1.25 3.37 21.65
CA LEU A 186 2.55 3.31 21.00
C LEU A 186 3.33 4.60 21.23
N VAL A 187 4.56 4.49 21.66
CA VAL A 187 5.49 5.61 21.72
C VAL A 187 5.89 5.98 20.28
N TRP A 188 5.48 7.16 19.86
CA TRP A 188 5.88 7.72 18.58
C TRP A 188 7.34 8.15 18.58
N THR A 189 7.70 8.94 19.59
CA THR A 189 9.09 9.38 19.82
C THR A 189 9.33 9.67 21.29
N ARG A 190 10.62 9.67 21.67
CA ARG A 190 11.10 10.11 22.98
C ARG A 190 12.12 11.21 22.78
N THR A 191 11.94 12.32 23.48
CA THR A 191 12.92 13.38 23.62
C THR A 191 13.54 13.31 25.03
N ALA A 192 14.43 14.25 25.37
CA ALA A 192 14.98 14.34 26.72
C ALA A 192 13.91 14.78 27.75
N GLU A 193 12.86 15.46 27.29
CA GLU A 193 11.87 16.11 28.16
C GLU A 193 10.50 15.43 28.07
N ASP A 194 10.13 14.84 26.90
CA ASP A 194 8.79 14.38 26.62
C ASP A 194 8.75 13.00 25.91
N ILE A 195 7.61 12.34 26.10
CA ILE A 195 7.19 11.17 25.32
C ILE A 195 5.95 11.58 24.53
N VAL A 196 5.98 11.41 23.22
CA VAL A 196 4.82 11.58 22.33
C VAL A 196 4.32 10.22 21.93
N THR A 197 3.04 9.98 22.10
CA THR A 197 2.38 8.72 21.73
C THR A 197 1.71 8.81 20.36
N TYR A 198 1.37 7.66 19.79
CA TYR A 198 0.52 7.56 18.60
C TYR A 198 -0.86 8.20 18.87
N GLY A 199 -1.39 8.01 20.08
CA GLY A 199 -2.63 8.64 20.51
C GLY A 199 -2.58 10.16 20.50
N ASP A 200 -1.47 10.76 20.97
CA ASP A 200 -1.28 12.22 20.93
C ASP A 200 -1.33 12.76 19.49
N VAL A 201 -0.89 11.97 18.52
CA VAL A 201 -0.85 12.36 17.10
C VAL A 201 -2.16 12.09 16.39
N PHE A 202 -2.82 10.94 16.64
CA PHE A 202 -3.90 10.44 15.78
C PHE A 202 -5.22 10.10 16.45
N LEU A 203 -5.34 10.08 17.78
CA LEU A 203 -6.60 9.70 18.42
C LEU A 203 -7.74 10.66 18.07
N GLN A 204 -7.49 11.97 18.11
CA GLN A 204 -8.49 12.96 17.70
C GLN A 204 -8.86 12.80 16.21
N ASN A 205 -7.85 12.58 15.36
CA ASN A 205 -8.10 12.34 13.93
C ASN A 205 -8.97 11.10 13.71
N GLU A 206 -8.71 10.00 14.41
CA GLU A 206 -9.52 8.78 14.32
C GLU A 206 -10.97 9.03 14.73
N GLN A 207 -11.19 9.76 15.82
CA GLN A 207 -12.53 10.11 16.31
C GLN A 207 -13.29 10.97 15.31
N GLU A 208 -12.70 12.08 14.85
CA GLU A 208 -13.33 13.00 13.93
C GLU A 208 -13.55 12.39 12.54
N MET A 209 -12.57 11.64 12.02
CA MET A 209 -12.71 10.99 10.72
C MET A 209 -13.69 9.82 10.75
N SER A 210 -13.82 9.10 11.87
CA SER A 210 -14.90 8.11 12.03
C SER A 210 -16.27 8.77 11.97
N ALA A 211 -16.47 9.87 12.69
CA ALA A 211 -17.71 10.65 12.63
C ALA A 211 -17.97 11.18 11.21
N TYR A 212 -16.97 11.73 10.55
CA TYR A 212 -17.07 12.16 9.16
C TYR A 212 -17.49 11.00 8.24
N ASN A 213 -16.77 9.88 8.30
CA ASN A 213 -16.98 8.74 7.42
C ASN A 213 -18.36 8.11 7.58
N PHE A 214 -18.89 8.03 8.81
CA PHE A 214 -20.15 7.33 9.08
C PHE A 214 -21.36 8.25 9.19
N GLU A 215 -21.19 9.52 9.55
CA GLU A 215 -22.30 10.39 9.93
C GLU A 215 -22.40 11.66 9.08
N HIS A 216 -21.26 12.29 8.75
CA HIS A 216 -21.27 13.67 8.22
C HIS A 216 -20.88 13.81 6.75
N ALA A 217 -20.18 12.82 6.15
CA ALA A 217 -19.85 12.89 4.73
C ALA A 217 -21.13 13.00 3.88
N ASN A 218 -21.22 14.03 3.05
CA ASN A 218 -22.39 14.31 2.23
C ASN A 218 -22.47 13.36 1.03
N ALA A 219 -23.47 12.48 1.02
CA ALA A 219 -23.62 11.45 0.00
C ALA A 219 -23.85 12.04 -1.41
N ASP A 220 -24.65 13.09 -1.56
CA ASP A 220 -24.94 13.70 -2.87
C ASP A 220 -23.67 14.32 -3.47
N TRP A 221 -22.87 14.98 -2.62
CA TRP A 221 -21.58 15.50 -3.04
C TRP A 221 -20.61 14.37 -3.42
N LEU A 222 -20.58 13.28 -2.67
CA LEU A 222 -19.73 12.13 -2.99
C LEU A 222 -20.12 11.44 -4.30
N PHE A 223 -21.42 11.32 -4.61
CA PHE A 223 -21.87 10.82 -5.92
C PHE A 223 -21.38 11.71 -7.06
N SER A 224 -21.53 13.03 -6.93
CA SER A 224 -21.06 13.99 -7.93
C SER A 224 -19.54 13.92 -8.10
N ALA A 225 -18.79 13.86 -7.00
CA ALA A 225 -17.33 13.77 -7.01
C ALA A 225 -16.83 12.48 -7.69
N PHE A 226 -17.55 11.36 -7.49
CA PHE A 226 -17.22 10.10 -8.18
C PHE A 226 -17.40 10.23 -9.69
N ASP A 227 -18.55 10.75 -10.14
CA ASP A 227 -18.87 10.90 -11.56
C ASP A 227 -17.93 11.91 -12.25
N GLU A 228 -17.51 12.97 -11.54
CA GLU A 228 -16.50 13.92 -12.03
C GLU A 228 -15.13 13.25 -12.19
N ALA A 229 -14.70 12.47 -11.20
CA ALA A 229 -13.42 11.74 -11.27
C ALA A 229 -13.42 10.71 -12.40
N GLU A 230 -14.53 9.96 -12.59
CA GLU A 230 -14.71 9.03 -13.70
C GLU A 230 -14.56 9.73 -15.06
N SER A 231 -15.27 10.85 -15.23
CA SER A 231 -15.26 11.64 -16.47
C SER A 231 -13.87 12.24 -16.74
N ALA A 232 -13.23 12.81 -15.72
CA ALA A 232 -11.89 13.39 -15.83
C ALA A 232 -10.85 12.34 -16.19
N CYS A 233 -10.95 11.13 -15.61
CA CYS A 233 -10.07 10.02 -15.95
C CYS A 233 -10.15 9.69 -17.45
N GLN A 234 -11.36 9.59 -18.00
CA GLN A 234 -11.58 9.26 -19.40
C GLN A 234 -10.99 10.32 -20.33
N LEU A 235 -11.22 11.60 -20.07
CA LEU A 235 -10.66 12.71 -20.85
C LEU A 235 -9.13 12.75 -20.84
N LEU A 236 -8.52 12.44 -19.69
CA LEU A 236 -7.06 12.37 -19.56
C LEU A 236 -6.49 11.19 -20.35
N LEU A 237 -7.18 10.07 -20.39
CA LEU A 237 -6.78 8.90 -21.19
C LEU A 237 -6.88 9.17 -22.71
N GLU A 238 -7.89 9.91 -23.18
CA GLU A 238 -7.98 10.37 -24.57
C GLU A 238 -6.77 11.25 -24.94
N SER A 239 -6.21 11.96 -23.97
CA SER A 239 -5.01 12.79 -24.14
C SER A 239 -3.71 12.01 -23.90
N ALA A 240 -3.76 10.69 -23.73
CA ALA A 240 -2.61 9.81 -23.42
C ALA A 240 -1.82 10.25 -22.18
N LEU A 241 -2.51 10.67 -21.12
CA LEU A 241 -1.98 11.13 -19.84
C LEU A 241 -2.29 10.13 -18.69
N PRO A 242 -1.68 8.93 -18.66
CA PRO A 242 -2.02 7.89 -17.69
C PRO A 242 -1.70 8.26 -16.24
N LEU A 243 -0.69 9.09 -15.96
CA LEU A 243 -0.33 9.44 -14.58
C LEU A 243 -1.39 10.32 -13.92
N PRO A 244 -1.81 11.48 -14.48
CA PRO A 244 -2.91 12.25 -13.90
C PRO A 244 -4.26 11.51 -13.99
N ALA A 245 -4.46 10.61 -14.98
CA ALA A 245 -5.64 9.76 -15.04
C ALA A 245 -5.67 8.79 -13.85
N TYR A 246 -4.53 8.26 -13.43
CA TYR A 246 -4.44 7.40 -12.24
C TYR A 246 -4.84 8.12 -10.96
N GLU A 247 -4.49 9.40 -10.80
CA GLU A 247 -4.96 10.21 -9.67
C GLU A 247 -6.49 10.28 -9.61
N GLN A 248 -7.16 10.34 -10.76
CA GLN A 248 -8.63 10.33 -10.79
C GLN A 248 -9.20 8.95 -10.40
N VAL A 249 -8.51 7.85 -10.74
CA VAL A 249 -8.87 6.51 -10.25
C VAL A 249 -8.78 6.45 -8.73
N LEU A 250 -7.73 7.02 -8.12
CA LEU A 250 -7.56 7.06 -6.67
C LEU A 250 -8.66 7.89 -5.99
N LYS A 251 -9.02 9.05 -6.55
CA LYS A 251 -10.15 9.88 -6.07
C LYS A 251 -11.46 9.10 -6.15
N ALA A 252 -11.76 8.47 -7.28
CA ALA A 252 -12.95 7.65 -7.44
C ALA A 252 -12.99 6.49 -6.43
N SER A 253 -11.85 5.82 -6.22
CA SER A 253 -11.72 4.72 -5.25
C SER A 253 -11.97 5.19 -3.82
N HIS A 254 -11.36 6.30 -3.39
CA HIS A 254 -11.57 6.84 -2.05
C HIS A 254 -13.03 7.33 -1.85
N THR A 255 -13.59 8.01 -2.84
CA THR A 255 -15.00 8.46 -2.83
C THR A 255 -15.95 7.28 -2.71
N PHE A 256 -15.70 6.19 -3.45
CA PHE A 256 -16.45 4.94 -3.32
C PHE A 256 -16.36 4.37 -1.90
N ASN A 257 -15.18 4.35 -1.28
CA ASN A 257 -15.00 3.87 0.08
C ASN A 257 -15.78 4.71 1.11
N LEU A 258 -15.90 6.02 0.88
CA LEU A 258 -16.72 6.92 1.70
C LEU A 258 -18.22 6.64 1.51
N LEU A 259 -18.69 6.44 0.29
CA LEU A 259 -20.10 6.06 0.00
C LEU A 259 -20.44 4.72 0.67
N ASP A 260 -19.54 3.75 0.64
CA ASP A 260 -19.71 2.45 1.30
C ASP A 260 -19.77 2.61 2.84
N ALA A 261 -18.87 3.39 3.43
CA ALA A 261 -18.87 3.70 4.87
C ALA A 261 -20.14 4.43 5.31
N ARG A 262 -20.66 5.37 4.49
CA ARG A 262 -21.91 6.09 4.72
C ARG A 262 -23.15 5.22 4.57
N HIS A 263 -23.02 3.97 4.14
CA HIS A 263 -24.15 3.11 3.74
C HIS A 263 -25.07 3.77 2.70
N ALA A 264 -24.51 4.65 1.86
CA ALA A 264 -25.25 5.40 0.84
C ALA A 264 -25.53 4.55 -0.42
N ILE A 265 -24.90 3.40 -0.55
CA ILE A 265 -25.05 2.47 -1.67
C ILE A 265 -25.47 1.10 -1.19
N SER A 266 -26.34 0.43 -1.96
CA SER A 266 -26.75 -0.95 -1.71
C SER A 266 -25.63 -1.93 -2.06
N VAL A 267 -25.76 -3.19 -1.61
CA VAL A 267 -24.83 -4.27 -1.96
C VAL A 267 -24.67 -4.44 -3.47
N THR A 268 -25.76 -4.31 -4.23
CA THR A 268 -25.73 -4.41 -5.69
C THR A 268 -25.01 -3.21 -6.32
N GLU A 269 -25.26 -2.01 -5.83
CA GLU A 269 -24.57 -0.80 -6.29
C GLU A 269 -23.09 -0.84 -5.95
N ARG A 270 -22.73 -1.36 -4.78
CA ARG A 270 -21.34 -1.56 -4.36
C ARG A 270 -20.56 -2.35 -5.42
N GLN A 271 -21.13 -3.45 -5.93
CA GLN A 271 -20.48 -4.22 -7.01
C GLN A 271 -20.31 -3.40 -8.30
N ARG A 272 -21.28 -2.56 -8.62
CA ARG A 272 -21.22 -1.66 -9.77
C ARG A 272 -20.08 -0.64 -9.65
N TYR A 273 -19.91 -0.02 -8.47
CA TYR A 273 -18.81 0.90 -8.21
C TYR A 273 -17.45 0.23 -8.27
N ILE A 274 -17.31 -0.97 -7.69
CA ILE A 274 -16.08 -1.78 -7.80
C ILE A 274 -15.73 -2.01 -9.27
N LEU A 275 -16.70 -2.41 -10.11
CA LEU A 275 -16.48 -2.62 -11.53
C LEU A 275 -16.10 -1.33 -12.29
N LYS A 276 -16.70 -0.19 -11.93
CA LYS A 276 -16.34 1.11 -12.52
C LYS A 276 -14.88 1.45 -12.20
N VAL A 277 -14.47 1.44 -10.92
CA VAL A 277 -13.09 1.73 -10.52
C VAL A 277 -12.11 0.75 -11.17
N ARG A 278 -12.43 -0.55 -11.17
CA ARG A 278 -11.62 -1.59 -11.83
C ARG A 278 -11.43 -1.32 -13.34
N ASN A 279 -12.48 -0.91 -14.02
CA ASN A 279 -12.39 -0.57 -15.44
C ASN A 279 -11.50 0.65 -15.69
N LEU A 280 -11.63 1.69 -14.89
CA LEU A 280 -10.75 2.86 -14.97
C LEU A 280 -9.28 2.48 -14.70
N ALA A 281 -9.02 1.68 -13.65
CA ALA A 281 -7.69 1.19 -13.33
C ALA A 281 -7.07 0.39 -14.49
N ARG A 282 -7.87 -0.46 -15.17
CA ARG A 282 -7.44 -1.22 -16.35
C ARG A 282 -7.07 -0.30 -17.52
N LEU A 283 -7.93 0.66 -17.84
CA LEU A 283 -7.67 1.60 -18.93
C LEU A 283 -6.40 2.44 -18.67
N VAL A 284 -6.19 2.87 -17.42
CA VAL A 284 -4.96 3.55 -17.02
C VAL A 284 -3.75 2.64 -17.15
N ALA A 285 -3.85 1.38 -16.71
CA ALA A 285 -2.76 0.40 -16.81
C ALA A 285 -2.34 0.16 -18.27
N GLU A 286 -3.32 -0.03 -19.18
CA GLU A 286 -3.10 -0.18 -20.61
C GLU A 286 -2.41 1.06 -21.21
N SER A 287 -2.92 2.26 -20.91
CA SER A 287 -2.34 3.53 -21.37
C SER A 287 -0.92 3.74 -20.83
N TYR A 288 -0.68 3.43 -19.56
CA TYR A 288 0.65 3.49 -18.97
C TYR A 288 1.62 2.53 -19.65
N PHE A 289 1.21 1.27 -19.85
CA PHE A 289 2.03 0.28 -20.57
C PHE A 289 2.44 0.79 -21.96
N GLU A 290 1.49 1.29 -22.74
CA GLU A 290 1.78 1.84 -24.09
C GLU A 290 2.70 3.07 -24.01
N SER A 291 2.54 3.94 -23.02
CA SER A 291 3.45 5.08 -22.84
C SER A 291 4.89 4.63 -22.54
N ARG A 292 5.07 3.59 -21.70
CA ARG A 292 6.41 3.02 -21.41
C ARG A 292 7.00 2.31 -22.62
N LYS A 293 6.17 1.59 -23.38
CA LYS A 293 6.56 0.94 -24.63
C LYS A 293 7.02 1.96 -25.66
N ASN A 294 6.30 3.06 -25.84
CA ASN A 294 6.68 4.15 -26.73
C ASN A 294 7.99 4.83 -26.31
N ALA A 295 8.30 4.86 -25.01
CA ALA A 295 9.58 5.30 -24.48
C ALA A 295 10.70 4.25 -24.61
N GLY A 296 10.41 3.05 -25.14
CA GLY A 296 11.36 1.95 -25.31
C GLY A 296 11.74 1.23 -24.03
N PHE A 297 10.90 1.29 -22.97
CA PHE A 297 11.15 0.65 -21.67
C PHE A 297 12.56 0.95 -21.15
N PRO A 298 12.89 2.19 -20.79
CA PRO A 298 14.26 2.62 -20.54
C PRO A 298 14.97 1.91 -19.38
N LEU A 299 14.23 1.29 -18.45
CA LEU A 299 14.78 0.54 -17.31
C LEU A 299 14.76 -0.97 -17.49
N ALA A 300 14.38 -1.46 -18.67
CA ALA A 300 14.34 -2.90 -18.95
C ALA A 300 15.61 -3.37 -19.68
N ASP A 301 16.01 -4.60 -19.38
CA ASP A 301 17.03 -5.32 -20.17
C ASP A 301 16.48 -5.67 -21.56
N ASP A 302 17.36 -5.78 -22.54
CA ASP A 302 16.96 -6.11 -23.91
C ASP A 302 16.26 -7.47 -24.02
N LEU A 303 16.67 -8.44 -23.20
CA LEU A 303 16.02 -9.76 -23.16
C LEU A 303 14.57 -9.65 -22.68
N LEU A 304 14.33 -8.92 -21.56
CA LEU A 304 12.98 -8.71 -21.02
C LEU A 304 12.10 -7.90 -21.97
N LYS A 305 12.66 -6.88 -22.64
CA LYS A 305 11.95 -6.12 -23.68
C LYS A 305 11.42 -7.04 -24.77
N THR A 306 12.30 -7.90 -25.31
CA THR A 306 11.95 -8.82 -26.39
C THR A 306 10.86 -9.79 -25.94
N GLN A 307 11.00 -10.40 -24.77
CA GLN A 307 10.01 -11.35 -24.24
C GLN A 307 8.63 -10.74 -24.05
N VAL A 308 8.54 -9.51 -23.51
CA VAL A 308 7.26 -8.83 -23.32
C VAL A 308 6.65 -8.41 -24.65
N LEU A 309 7.44 -7.96 -25.62
CA LEU A 309 6.96 -7.55 -26.94
C LEU A 309 6.52 -8.75 -27.79
N GLU A 310 7.14 -9.92 -27.63
CA GLU A 310 6.77 -11.16 -28.30
C GLU A 310 5.54 -11.81 -27.64
N GLY A 311 5.48 -11.85 -26.30
CA GLY A 311 4.33 -12.35 -25.55
C GLY A 311 3.05 -11.52 -25.74
N ALA A 312 3.18 -10.22 -25.98
CA ALA A 312 2.06 -9.34 -26.33
C ALA A 312 1.49 -9.57 -27.74
N LYS A 313 2.09 -10.48 -28.52
CA LYS A 313 1.63 -10.86 -29.87
C LYS A 313 0.93 -12.22 -29.89
N ALA A 314 0.91 -12.95 -28.78
CA ALA A 314 0.23 -14.22 -28.63
C ALA A 314 -1.09 -14.05 -27.85
#